data_ef96147c20d954245140a0641d9e5fce
#
_entry.id   ef96147c20d954245140a0641d9e5fce
#
_cell.length_a   1.000
_cell.length_b   1.000
_cell.length_c   1.000
_cell.angle_alpha   90.00
_cell.angle_beta   90.00
_cell.angle_gamma   90.00
#
_symmetry.space_group_name_H-M   'P 1'
#
loop_
_entity.id
_entity.type
_entity.pdbx_description
1 polymer ?
#
loop_
_entity_poly.entity_id
_entity_poly.type
_entity_poly.pdbx_seq_one_letter_code
_entity_poly.pdbx_strand_id
1 'polypeptide(L)'
;VNKMKYADLHIHSSYSDGSKRPEEIIDSAIKNNIKCISITDHDSIASQYVTKNNYDDLLIIPGIELSTEYNNMELHILGYFIDVENNDLKSLVNELNIQRIKRVESILYNLRKYNINLELKDLEVDNDSTVGRSHIANAMVKKGYFDNYKSAFRSFLVQGKPGYVKGFRLNYRDCIDVINNSGGVPILAHPGQIYRKLEVENILKELKCFGLKGVEVYHPSHTQGDVNKFYNLSKKYKLCVTGGSDYHG
;
A
#
# COMPACT_ATOMS: atom_id res chain seq x y z
N VAL A 1 3.42 8.58 35.41
CA VAL A 1 2.34 8.71 34.42
C VAL A 1 2.81 7.98 33.19
N ASN A 2 2.24 6.77 32.90
CA ASN A 2 2.53 6.07 31.64
C ASN A 2 2.03 6.96 30.48
N LYS A 3 2.94 7.59 29.76
CA LYS A 3 2.60 8.27 28.51
C LYS A 3 2.07 7.20 27.54
N MET A 4 0.87 7.39 27.00
CA MET A 4 0.37 6.56 25.91
C MET A 4 1.38 6.59 24.77
N LYS A 5 1.73 5.39 24.26
CA LYS A 5 2.60 5.24 23.10
C LYS A 5 1.70 5.02 21.89
N TYR A 6 1.84 5.86 20.88
CA TYR A 6 1.10 5.76 19.63
C TYR A 6 1.98 5.06 18.58
N ALA A 7 1.35 4.26 17.74
CA ALA A 7 1.98 3.64 16.58
C ALA A 7 1.16 3.94 15.32
N ASP A 8 1.84 4.11 14.20
CA ASP A 8 1.24 4.18 12.87
C ASP A 8 1.99 3.19 11.97
N LEU A 9 1.32 2.09 11.64
CA LEU A 9 1.96 0.96 10.96
C LEU A 9 1.60 0.87 9.46
N HIS A 10 0.94 1.90 8.90
CA HIS A 10 0.57 1.92 7.50
C HIS A 10 0.72 3.34 6.95
N ILE A 11 1.84 3.58 6.29
CA ILE A 11 2.23 4.90 5.78
C ILE A 11 2.87 4.71 4.41
N HIS A 12 2.52 5.60 3.46
CA HIS A 12 3.12 5.65 2.12
C HIS A 12 4.03 6.86 1.98
N SER A 13 5.17 6.63 1.35
CA SER A 13 6.14 7.68 1.04
C SER A 13 6.19 8.00 -0.46
N SER A 14 7.06 8.93 -0.83
CA SER A 14 7.33 9.26 -2.24
C SER A 14 7.98 8.12 -3.03
N TYR A 15 8.35 7.02 -2.37
CA TYR A 15 8.79 5.79 -3.05
C TYR A 15 7.64 4.94 -3.58
N SER A 16 6.40 5.32 -3.28
CA SER A 16 5.20 4.78 -3.93
C SER A 16 4.28 5.90 -4.39
N ASP A 17 3.18 6.14 -3.72
CA ASP A 17 2.19 7.16 -4.09
C ASP A 17 1.88 8.16 -2.97
N GLY A 18 2.70 8.16 -1.93
CA GLY A 18 2.70 9.23 -0.93
C GLY A 18 3.41 10.49 -1.45
N SER A 19 3.07 11.64 -0.88
CA SER A 19 3.62 12.94 -1.27
C SER A 19 4.87 13.36 -0.49
N LYS A 20 5.24 12.62 0.58
CA LYS A 20 6.33 12.95 1.49
C LYS A 20 7.48 11.97 1.38
N ARG A 21 8.71 12.48 1.52
CA ARG A 21 9.89 11.64 1.64
C ARG A 21 9.90 10.93 2.99
N PRO A 22 10.57 9.76 3.11
CA PRO A 22 10.66 9.03 4.37
C PRO A 22 11.18 9.89 5.54
N GLU A 23 12.16 10.77 5.29
CA GLU A 23 12.72 11.65 6.31
C GLU A 23 11.68 12.63 6.84
N GLU A 24 10.85 13.21 5.98
CA GLU A 24 9.76 14.11 6.37
C GLU A 24 8.68 13.37 7.19
N ILE A 25 8.43 12.10 6.86
CA ILE A 25 7.50 11.24 7.62
C ILE A 25 8.06 10.97 9.02
N ILE A 26 9.34 10.64 9.11
CA ILE A 26 10.04 10.40 10.39
C ILE A 26 10.00 11.66 11.26
N ASP A 27 10.35 12.82 10.71
CA ASP A 27 10.29 14.10 11.42
C ASP A 27 8.88 14.41 11.93
N SER A 28 7.88 14.14 11.09
CA SER A 28 6.47 14.30 11.46
C SER A 28 6.06 13.35 12.58
N ALA A 29 6.49 12.09 12.53
CA ALA A 29 6.21 11.10 13.57
C ALA A 29 6.81 11.52 14.92
N ILE A 30 8.07 11.95 14.93
CA ILE A 30 8.76 12.44 16.12
C ILE A 30 8.03 13.67 16.69
N LYS A 31 7.71 14.66 15.85
CA LYS A 31 7.01 15.89 16.23
C LYS A 31 5.64 15.59 16.85
N ASN A 32 4.93 14.57 16.36
CA ASN A 32 3.62 14.17 16.88
C ASN A 32 3.72 13.13 18.01
N ASN A 33 4.91 12.88 18.54
CA ASN A 33 5.17 11.92 19.64
C ASN A 33 4.69 10.49 19.34
N ILE A 34 4.69 10.09 18.06
CA ILE A 34 4.50 8.70 17.64
C ILE A 34 5.77 7.94 18.01
N LYS A 35 5.64 6.73 18.51
CA LYS A 35 6.76 5.94 19.04
C LYS A 35 7.11 4.73 18.18
N CYS A 36 6.26 4.39 17.23
CA CYS A 36 6.50 3.31 16.31
C CYS A 36 5.83 3.60 14.97
N ILE A 37 6.56 3.46 13.87
CA ILE A 37 6.02 3.58 12.51
C ILE A 37 6.47 2.41 11.65
N SER A 38 5.70 2.16 10.59
CA SER A 38 6.13 1.36 9.46
C SER A 38 5.77 2.10 8.17
N ILE A 39 6.78 2.40 7.33
CA ILE A 39 6.55 2.87 5.97
C ILE A 39 6.35 1.63 5.12
N THR A 40 5.18 1.53 4.50
CA THR A 40 4.70 0.32 3.81
C THR A 40 4.36 0.64 2.36
N ASP A 41 5.32 1.18 1.63
CA ASP A 41 5.15 1.60 0.24
C ASP A 41 4.59 0.48 -0.65
N HIS A 42 3.70 0.83 -1.57
CA HIS A 42 3.10 -0.10 -2.53
C HIS A 42 4.14 -0.76 -3.43
N ASP A 43 4.29 -2.09 -3.30
CA ASP A 43 5.16 -2.93 -4.10
C ASP A 43 6.61 -2.40 -4.17
N SER A 44 7.08 -1.71 -3.11
CA SER A 44 8.42 -1.13 -3.00
C SER A 44 9.01 -1.34 -1.61
N ILE A 45 10.32 -1.63 -1.58
CA ILE A 45 11.13 -1.66 -0.36
C ILE A 45 12.19 -0.53 -0.35
N ALA A 46 12.14 0.39 -1.31
CA ALA A 46 13.18 1.41 -1.48
C ALA A 46 13.28 2.34 -0.28
N SER A 47 12.16 2.73 0.33
CA SER A 47 12.14 3.54 1.56
C SER A 47 12.87 2.89 2.74
N GLN A 48 12.95 1.56 2.77
CA GLN A 48 13.60 0.83 3.88
C GLN A 48 15.12 1.06 3.91
N TYR A 49 15.75 1.36 2.77
CA TYR A 49 17.19 1.63 2.69
C TYR A 49 17.57 2.99 3.25
N VAL A 50 16.66 3.97 3.22
CA VAL A 50 16.90 5.32 3.77
C VAL A 50 16.45 5.44 5.24
N THR A 51 15.64 4.52 5.74
CA THR A 51 15.13 4.52 7.12
C THR A 51 15.96 3.67 8.09
N LYS A 52 17.11 3.12 7.67
CA LYS A 52 17.99 2.26 8.48
C LYS A 52 18.65 2.93 9.69
N ASN A 53 18.51 4.24 9.85
CA ASN A 53 19.10 4.97 10.97
C ASN A 53 18.35 4.66 12.29
N ASN A 54 19.09 4.55 13.38
CA ASN A 54 18.51 4.45 14.72
C ASN A 54 18.03 5.83 15.18
N TYR A 55 16.81 5.89 15.63
CA TYR A 55 16.21 7.08 16.25
C TYR A 55 15.92 6.75 17.73
N ASP A 56 16.44 7.54 18.66
CA ASP A 56 16.35 7.27 20.11
C ASP A 56 14.91 7.12 20.61
N ASP A 57 13.98 7.84 20.00
CA ASP A 57 12.59 7.93 20.45
C ASP A 57 11.56 7.33 19.48
N LEU A 58 11.99 6.77 18.36
CA LEU A 58 11.11 6.24 17.31
C LEU A 58 11.59 4.87 16.84
N LEU A 59 10.76 3.85 17.02
CA LEU A 59 10.96 2.54 16.40
C LEU A 59 10.43 2.56 14.96
N ILE A 60 11.27 2.18 14.01
CA ILE A 60 10.87 2.01 12.61
C ILE A 60 10.88 0.51 12.29
N ILE A 61 9.72 -0.03 11.92
CA ILE A 61 9.55 -1.42 11.54
C ILE A 61 9.66 -1.50 10.00
N PRO A 62 10.59 -2.30 9.44
CA PRO A 62 10.64 -2.54 8.01
C PRO A 62 9.32 -3.11 7.51
N GLY A 63 8.74 -2.48 6.48
CA GLY A 63 7.44 -2.88 5.98
C GLY A 63 7.27 -2.70 4.48
N ILE A 64 6.24 -3.34 3.94
CA ILE A 64 5.81 -3.24 2.55
C ILE A 64 4.30 -3.44 2.48
N GLU A 65 3.63 -2.83 1.51
CA GLU A 65 2.26 -3.19 1.13
C GLU A 65 2.26 -3.81 -0.27
N LEU A 66 1.87 -5.08 -0.37
CA LEU A 66 1.79 -5.81 -1.64
C LEU A 66 0.37 -5.82 -2.19
N SER A 67 0.24 -5.44 -3.47
CA SER A 67 -1.00 -5.55 -4.22
C SER A 67 -1.25 -7.00 -4.64
N THR A 68 -2.35 -7.58 -4.19
CA THR A 68 -2.66 -9.00 -4.44
C THR A 68 -4.09 -9.21 -4.94
N GLU A 69 -4.37 -10.40 -5.45
CA GLU A 69 -5.69 -10.79 -5.95
C GLU A 69 -6.20 -12.04 -5.24
N TYR A 70 -7.46 -11.97 -4.80
CA TYR A 70 -8.23 -13.07 -4.27
C TYR A 70 -9.54 -13.20 -5.08
N ASN A 71 -9.71 -14.27 -5.87
CA ASN A 71 -10.92 -14.50 -6.65
C ASN A 71 -11.38 -13.28 -7.48
N ASN A 72 -10.48 -12.66 -8.23
CA ASN A 72 -10.68 -11.42 -8.99
C ASN A 72 -10.97 -10.15 -8.13
N MET A 73 -10.88 -10.24 -6.81
CA MET A 73 -10.94 -9.09 -5.91
C MET A 73 -9.53 -8.59 -5.60
N GLU A 74 -9.37 -7.28 -5.56
CA GLU A 74 -8.14 -6.65 -5.11
C GLU A 74 -8.08 -6.71 -3.59
N LEU A 75 -6.98 -7.25 -3.08
CA LEU A 75 -6.61 -7.21 -1.67
C LEU A 75 -5.22 -6.60 -1.55
N HIS A 76 -4.95 -5.98 -0.40
CA HIS A 76 -3.60 -5.60 -0.05
C HIS A 76 -3.15 -6.38 1.18
N ILE A 77 -1.88 -6.77 1.18
CA ILE A 77 -1.26 -7.48 2.29
C ILE A 77 -0.03 -6.69 2.72
N LEU A 78 -0.07 -6.23 3.98
CA LEU A 78 1.07 -5.62 4.63
C LEU A 78 2.05 -6.72 5.09
N GLY A 79 3.34 -6.49 4.86
CA GLY A 79 4.40 -7.30 5.42
C GLY A 79 5.20 -6.47 6.42
N TYR A 80 5.26 -6.87 7.69
CA TYR A 80 6.09 -6.22 8.70
C TYR A 80 7.29 -7.08 9.04
N PHE A 81 8.37 -6.45 9.52
CA PHE A 81 9.63 -7.12 9.90
C PHE A 81 10.29 -7.89 8.74
N ILE A 82 10.04 -7.47 7.51
CA ILE A 82 10.63 -8.09 6.33
C ILE A 82 12.15 -7.93 6.34
N ASP A 83 12.87 -8.98 5.92
CA ASP A 83 14.28 -8.85 5.57
C ASP A 83 14.38 -8.24 4.15
N VAL A 84 14.76 -6.96 4.09
CA VAL A 84 14.90 -6.22 2.83
C VAL A 84 16.02 -6.75 1.94
N GLU A 85 16.93 -7.56 2.48
CA GLU A 85 18.01 -8.20 1.74
C GLU A 85 17.61 -9.58 1.17
N ASN A 86 16.41 -10.06 1.50
CA ASN A 86 15.89 -11.34 0.98
C ASN A 86 15.78 -11.30 -0.56
N ASN A 87 16.41 -12.25 -1.24
CA ASN A 87 16.51 -12.28 -2.70
C ASN A 87 15.16 -12.51 -3.38
N ASP A 88 14.28 -13.33 -2.80
CA ASP A 88 12.97 -13.62 -3.39
C ASP A 88 12.07 -12.39 -3.32
N LEU A 89 12.11 -11.67 -2.19
CA LEU A 89 11.39 -10.40 -2.04
C LEU A 89 11.89 -9.34 -3.03
N LYS A 90 13.22 -9.18 -3.17
CA LYS A 90 13.81 -8.24 -4.14
C LYS A 90 13.42 -8.57 -5.58
N SER A 91 13.51 -9.85 -5.94
CA SER A 91 13.14 -10.32 -7.28
C SER A 91 11.67 -10.04 -7.59
N LEU A 92 10.79 -10.31 -6.62
CA LEU A 92 9.36 -10.05 -6.73
C LEU A 92 9.06 -8.55 -6.90
N VAL A 93 9.64 -7.71 -6.05
CA VAL A 93 9.45 -6.24 -6.11
C VAL A 93 9.92 -5.70 -7.47
N ASN A 94 11.04 -6.19 -7.99
CA ASN A 94 11.52 -5.80 -9.32
C ASN A 94 10.53 -6.21 -10.43
N GLU A 95 9.99 -7.42 -10.37
CA GLU A 95 8.96 -7.87 -11.33
C GLU A 95 7.71 -7.02 -11.27
N LEU A 96 7.22 -6.72 -10.06
CA LEU A 96 6.05 -5.86 -9.86
C LEU A 96 6.27 -4.47 -10.45
N ASN A 97 7.46 -3.88 -10.29
CA ASN A 97 7.81 -2.60 -10.85
C ASN A 97 7.78 -2.61 -12.40
N ILE A 98 8.33 -3.64 -13.02
CA ILE A 98 8.27 -3.83 -14.47
C ILE A 98 6.82 -3.89 -14.95
N GLN A 99 5.96 -4.63 -14.26
CA GLN A 99 4.54 -4.75 -14.60
C GLN A 99 3.78 -3.43 -14.38
N ARG A 100 4.13 -2.64 -13.36
CA ARG A 100 3.57 -1.30 -13.14
C ARG A 100 3.90 -0.35 -14.28
N ILE A 101 5.15 -0.31 -14.73
CA ILE A 101 5.59 0.52 -15.87
C ILE A 101 4.80 0.15 -17.13
N LYS A 102 4.72 -1.15 -17.48
CA LYS A 102 3.94 -1.62 -18.64
C LYS A 102 2.46 -1.22 -18.56
N ARG A 103 1.87 -1.31 -17.36
CA ARG A 103 0.50 -0.86 -17.12
C ARG A 103 0.33 0.63 -17.37
N VAL A 104 1.23 1.45 -16.83
CA VAL A 104 1.22 2.90 -17.01
C VAL A 104 1.33 3.26 -18.49
N GLU A 105 2.26 2.67 -19.23
CA GLU A 105 2.39 2.88 -20.67
C GLU A 105 1.09 2.58 -21.43
N SER A 106 0.41 1.49 -21.05
CA SER A 106 -0.88 1.11 -21.62
C SER A 106 -1.97 2.14 -21.30
N ILE A 107 -1.98 2.68 -20.08
CA ILE A 107 -2.90 3.75 -19.67
C ILE A 107 -2.63 5.02 -20.49
N LEU A 108 -1.37 5.44 -20.58
CA LEU A 108 -0.97 6.63 -21.34
C LEU A 108 -1.36 6.50 -22.82
N TYR A 109 -1.17 5.32 -23.42
CA TYR A 109 -1.64 5.03 -24.77
C TYR A 109 -3.16 5.20 -24.91
N ASN A 110 -3.95 4.70 -23.95
CA ASN A 110 -5.41 4.84 -23.96
C ASN A 110 -5.85 6.30 -23.82
N LEU A 111 -5.19 7.09 -22.97
CA LEU A 111 -5.50 8.49 -22.74
C LEU A 111 -5.30 9.36 -23.99
N ARG A 112 -4.35 9.03 -24.86
CA ARG A 112 -4.13 9.74 -26.14
C ARG A 112 -5.38 9.75 -27.04
N LYS A 113 -6.21 8.70 -26.98
CA LYS A 113 -7.48 8.62 -27.72
C LYS A 113 -8.51 9.68 -27.28
N TYR A 114 -8.27 10.30 -26.13
CA TYR A 114 -9.12 11.34 -25.54
C TYR A 114 -8.41 12.71 -25.51
N ASN A 115 -7.39 12.90 -26.38
CA ASN A 115 -6.57 14.11 -26.45
C ASN A 115 -5.81 14.45 -25.15
N ILE A 116 -5.59 13.48 -24.27
CA ILE A 116 -4.74 13.61 -23.08
C ILE A 116 -3.37 13.04 -23.43
N ASN A 117 -2.42 13.94 -23.74
CA ASN A 117 -1.10 13.58 -24.18
C ASN A 117 -0.11 13.69 -23.02
N LEU A 118 0.21 12.55 -22.41
CA LEU A 118 1.20 12.41 -21.35
C LEU A 118 2.26 11.40 -21.75
N GLU A 119 3.48 11.61 -21.28
CA GLU A 119 4.62 10.70 -21.37
C GLU A 119 5.08 10.28 -19.97
N LEU A 120 5.88 9.21 -19.86
CA LEU A 120 6.41 8.74 -18.56
C LEU A 120 7.17 9.85 -17.81
N LYS A 121 7.95 10.68 -18.50
CA LYS A 121 8.68 11.81 -17.90
C LYS A 121 7.78 12.87 -17.25
N ASP A 122 6.52 12.97 -17.67
CA ASP A 122 5.53 13.92 -17.11
C ASP A 122 4.99 13.48 -15.76
N LEU A 123 5.22 12.22 -15.38
CA LEU A 123 4.72 11.65 -14.13
C LEU A 123 5.57 12.02 -12.91
N GLU A 124 6.78 12.55 -13.13
CA GLU A 124 7.70 13.03 -12.08
C GLU A 124 7.94 11.99 -10.97
N VAL A 125 8.20 10.76 -11.37
CA VAL A 125 8.51 9.66 -10.46
C VAL A 125 10.02 9.50 -10.37
N ASP A 126 10.58 9.46 -9.18
CA ASP A 126 12.01 9.20 -8.97
C ASP A 126 12.37 7.77 -9.44
N ASN A 127 13.64 7.55 -9.82
CA ASN A 127 14.09 6.29 -10.42
C ASN A 127 13.83 5.05 -9.55
N ASP A 128 13.82 5.20 -8.21
CA ASP A 128 13.64 4.12 -7.26
C ASP A 128 12.18 4.01 -6.75
N SER A 129 11.27 4.83 -7.29
CA SER A 129 9.87 4.89 -6.85
C SER A 129 8.96 4.09 -7.77
N THR A 130 7.90 3.51 -7.21
CA THR A 130 6.88 2.80 -7.99
C THR A 130 5.94 3.79 -8.67
N VAL A 131 5.66 3.58 -9.96
CA VAL A 131 4.72 4.39 -10.71
C VAL A 131 3.31 3.82 -10.65
N GLY A 132 2.29 4.70 -10.56
CA GLY A 132 0.89 4.29 -10.46
C GLY A 132 -0.10 5.29 -11.06
N ARG A 133 -1.38 4.97 -10.93
CA ARG A 133 -2.50 5.81 -11.40
C ARG A 133 -2.56 7.17 -10.72
N SER A 134 -2.13 7.26 -9.46
CA SER A 134 -2.01 8.51 -8.72
C SER A 134 -1.10 9.50 -9.41
N HIS A 135 0.08 9.07 -9.86
CA HIS A 135 1.03 9.90 -10.62
C HIS A 135 0.41 10.38 -11.94
N ILE A 136 -0.33 9.51 -12.65
CA ILE A 136 -1.02 9.90 -13.89
C ILE A 136 -2.08 10.98 -13.60
N ALA A 137 -2.89 10.82 -12.55
CA ALA A 137 -3.91 11.82 -12.18
C ALA A 137 -3.27 13.17 -11.82
N ASN A 138 -2.18 13.17 -11.07
CA ASN A 138 -1.42 14.37 -10.74
C ASN A 138 -0.85 15.05 -12.00
N ALA A 139 -0.27 14.29 -12.93
CA ALA A 139 0.23 14.80 -14.20
C ALA A 139 -0.88 15.39 -15.06
N MET A 140 -2.08 14.78 -15.07
CA MET A 140 -3.25 15.32 -15.77
C MET A 140 -3.66 16.69 -15.21
N VAL A 141 -3.63 16.87 -13.89
CA VAL A 141 -3.91 18.17 -13.26
C VAL A 141 -2.82 19.17 -13.57
N LYS A 142 -1.55 18.79 -13.41
CA LYS A 142 -0.41 19.66 -13.66
C LYS A 142 -0.35 20.19 -15.10
N LYS A 143 -0.74 19.36 -16.06
CA LYS A 143 -0.84 19.73 -17.48
C LYS A 143 -2.14 20.48 -17.85
N GLY A 144 -3.02 20.73 -16.89
CA GLY A 144 -4.26 21.51 -17.10
C GLY A 144 -5.39 20.74 -17.76
N TYR A 145 -5.33 19.40 -17.83
CA TYR A 145 -6.44 18.59 -18.34
C TYR A 145 -7.61 18.52 -17.36
N PHE A 146 -7.34 18.70 -16.06
CA PHE A 146 -8.33 18.67 -14.97
C PHE A 146 -7.98 19.69 -13.90
N ASP A 147 -9.02 20.21 -13.23
CA ASP A 147 -8.86 21.19 -12.14
C ASP A 147 -8.38 20.56 -10.82
N ASN A 148 -8.62 19.27 -10.63
CA ASN A 148 -8.24 18.56 -9.42
C ASN A 148 -8.05 17.06 -9.63
N TYR A 149 -7.24 16.46 -8.73
CA TYR A 149 -6.91 15.04 -8.69
C TYR A 149 -8.13 14.11 -8.75
N LYS A 150 -9.15 14.39 -7.92
CA LYS A 150 -10.32 13.53 -7.77
C LYS A 150 -11.13 13.43 -9.07
N SER A 151 -11.26 14.54 -9.79
CA SER A 151 -11.93 14.57 -11.09
C SER A 151 -11.15 13.79 -12.14
N ALA A 152 -9.82 13.99 -12.23
CA ALA A 152 -8.95 13.25 -13.15
C ALA A 152 -9.03 11.73 -12.88
N PHE A 153 -8.85 11.32 -11.63
CA PHE A 153 -8.82 9.92 -11.24
C PHE A 153 -10.15 9.21 -11.51
N ARG A 154 -11.27 9.83 -11.10
CA ARG A 154 -12.61 9.23 -11.27
C ARG A 154 -13.09 9.19 -12.72
N SER A 155 -12.70 10.16 -13.54
CA SER A 155 -13.16 10.24 -14.93
C SER A 155 -12.45 9.25 -15.83
N PHE A 156 -11.17 8.90 -15.54
CA PHE A 156 -10.35 8.11 -16.46
C PHE A 156 -9.72 6.86 -15.87
N LEU A 157 -9.41 6.81 -14.58
CA LEU A 157 -8.45 5.84 -14.03
C LEU A 157 -9.08 4.77 -13.14
N VAL A 158 -10.38 4.87 -12.83
CA VAL A 158 -11.11 3.82 -12.10
C VAL A 158 -11.66 2.76 -13.05
N GLN A 159 -11.99 1.59 -12.51
CA GLN A 159 -12.55 0.48 -13.29
C GLN A 159 -13.78 0.93 -14.13
N GLY A 160 -13.82 0.50 -15.38
CA GLY A 160 -14.87 0.87 -16.33
C GLY A 160 -14.67 2.23 -17.00
N LYS A 161 -13.57 2.94 -16.73
CA LYS A 161 -13.24 4.22 -17.37
C LYS A 161 -12.21 4.04 -18.49
N PRO A 162 -12.14 5.00 -19.46
CA PRO A 162 -11.38 4.83 -20.69
C PRO A 162 -9.88 4.58 -20.51
N GLY A 163 -9.25 5.18 -19.50
CA GLY A 163 -7.84 5.01 -19.20
C GLY A 163 -7.55 3.80 -18.30
N TYR A 164 -8.59 3.11 -17.79
CA TYR A 164 -8.35 2.00 -16.89
C TYR A 164 -7.71 0.80 -17.59
N VAL A 165 -6.64 0.32 -17.01
CA VAL A 165 -6.01 -0.96 -17.36
C VAL A 165 -5.91 -1.79 -16.08
N LYS A 166 -6.38 -3.04 -16.11
CA LYS A 166 -6.21 -3.97 -14.97
C LYS A 166 -4.72 -4.15 -14.71
N GLY A 167 -4.28 -3.92 -13.46
CA GLY A 167 -2.91 -4.15 -13.06
C GLY A 167 -2.60 -5.65 -12.95
N PHE A 168 -1.33 -5.98 -13.07
CA PHE A 168 -0.82 -7.24 -12.57
C PHE A 168 -0.98 -7.26 -11.05
N ARG A 169 -1.36 -8.39 -10.51
CA ARG A 169 -1.47 -8.62 -9.08
C ARG A 169 -0.99 -10.02 -8.77
N LEU A 170 -0.27 -10.13 -7.68
CA LEU A 170 0.12 -11.44 -7.16
C LEU A 170 -1.09 -12.23 -6.72
N ASN A 171 -1.00 -13.55 -6.80
CA ASN A 171 -1.89 -14.39 -6.04
C ASN A 171 -1.64 -14.19 -4.54
N TYR A 172 -2.69 -14.12 -3.74
CA TYR A 172 -2.57 -13.90 -2.30
C TYR A 172 -1.69 -14.95 -1.58
N ARG A 173 -1.63 -16.19 -2.10
CA ARG A 173 -0.78 -17.27 -1.55
C ARG A 173 0.69 -16.92 -1.72
N ASP A 174 1.08 -16.59 -2.95
CA ASP A 174 2.46 -16.24 -3.30
C ASP A 174 2.90 -14.98 -2.49
N CYS A 175 1.98 -14.04 -2.31
CA CYS A 175 2.21 -12.85 -1.51
C CYS A 175 2.49 -13.18 -0.02
N ILE A 176 1.64 -14.01 0.59
CA ILE A 176 1.81 -14.45 1.97
C ILE A 176 3.10 -15.26 2.13
N ASP A 177 3.40 -16.14 1.19
CA ASP A 177 4.57 -16.99 1.21
C ASP A 177 5.86 -16.16 1.13
N VAL A 178 5.95 -15.18 0.23
CA VAL A 178 7.15 -14.34 0.11
C VAL A 178 7.39 -13.49 1.35
N ILE A 179 6.32 -12.95 1.96
CA ILE A 179 6.45 -12.21 3.22
C ILE A 179 6.94 -13.14 4.34
N ASN A 180 6.35 -14.33 4.51
CA ASN A 180 6.80 -15.29 5.52
C ASN A 180 8.25 -15.74 5.28
N ASN A 181 8.64 -16.01 4.03
CA ASN A 181 9.99 -16.45 3.65
C ASN A 181 11.04 -15.34 3.84
N SER A 182 10.64 -14.08 3.79
CA SER A 182 11.49 -12.93 4.14
C SER A 182 11.55 -12.67 5.66
N GLY A 183 11.05 -13.59 6.50
CA GLY A 183 11.00 -13.43 7.95
C GLY A 183 9.91 -12.49 8.45
N GLY A 184 9.07 -12.00 7.54
CA GLY A 184 8.04 -11.00 7.81
C GLY A 184 6.75 -11.59 8.39
N VAL A 185 5.84 -10.69 8.73
CA VAL A 185 4.53 -10.98 9.31
C VAL A 185 3.44 -10.45 8.36
N PRO A 186 2.73 -11.32 7.61
CA PRO A 186 1.69 -10.88 6.69
C PRO A 186 0.39 -10.51 7.40
N ILE A 187 -0.16 -9.34 7.07
CA ILE A 187 -1.36 -8.75 7.66
C ILE A 187 -2.32 -8.32 6.53
N LEU A 188 -3.59 -8.68 6.62
CA LEU A 188 -4.60 -8.16 5.68
C LEU A 188 -4.83 -6.67 5.93
N ALA A 189 -4.55 -5.83 4.94
CA ALA A 189 -4.73 -4.39 5.00
C ALA A 189 -6.21 -4.00 4.86
N HIS A 190 -6.61 -2.94 5.52
CA HIS A 190 -7.91 -2.22 5.41
C HIS A 190 -9.09 -3.06 4.88
N PRO A 191 -9.50 -4.16 5.55
CA PRO A 191 -10.56 -5.06 5.07
C PRO A 191 -11.91 -4.36 4.85
N GLY A 192 -12.11 -3.19 5.41
CA GLY A 192 -13.28 -2.36 5.16
C GLY A 192 -13.39 -1.82 3.73
N GLN A 193 -12.31 -1.78 2.97
CA GLN A 193 -12.26 -1.35 1.57
C GLN A 193 -12.54 -2.50 0.58
N ILE A 194 -12.60 -3.75 1.04
CA ILE A 194 -12.88 -4.90 0.17
C ILE A 194 -14.28 -4.76 -0.42
N TYR A 195 -14.41 -4.94 -1.75
CA TYR A 195 -15.65 -4.74 -2.50
C TYR A 195 -16.85 -5.51 -1.92
N ARG A 196 -16.63 -6.71 -1.38
CA ARG A 196 -17.67 -7.53 -0.76
C ARG A 196 -17.42 -7.68 0.74
N LYS A 197 -17.66 -6.62 1.51
CA LYS A 197 -17.45 -6.60 2.97
C LYS A 197 -18.07 -7.78 3.72
N LEU A 198 -19.14 -8.40 3.21
CA LEU A 198 -19.79 -9.56 3.82
C LEU A 198 -18.93 -10.83 3.77
N GLU A 199 -17.98 -10.92 2.83
CA GLU A 199 -17.11 -12.07 2.62
C GLU A 199 -15.80 -12.00 3.43
N VAL A 200 -15.52 -10.91 4.15
CA VAL A 200 -14.24 -10.71 4.87
C VAL A 200 -13.93 -11.87 5.82
N GLU A 201 -14.92 -12.44 6.47
CA GLU A 201 -14.70 -13.58 7.38
C GLU A 201 -14.18 -14.81 6.62
N ASN A 202 -14.76 -15.12 5.46
CA ASN A 202 -14.32 -16.25 4.63
C ASN A 202 -12.90 -16.00 4.09
N ILE A 203 -12.63 -14.77 3.66
CA ILE A 203 -11.30 -14.35 3.22
C ILE A 203 -10.28 -14.56 4.34
N LEU A 204 -10.51 -14.01 5.53
CA LEU A 204 -9.61 -14.17 6.68
C LEU A 204 -9.37 -15.63 7.04
N LYS A 205 -10.41 -16.46 7.01
CA LYS A 205 -10.31 -17.89 7.29
C LYS A 205 -9.40 -18.58 6.27
N GLU A 206 -9.56 -18.27 4.98
CA GLU A 206 -8.76 -18.86 3.92
C GLU A 206 -7.31 -18.35 3.97
N LEU A 207 -7.09 -17.03 4.01
CA LEU A 207 -5.75 -16.46 4.05
C LEU A 207 -4.95 -16.98 5.27
N LYS A 208 -5.63 -17.18 6.41
CA LYS A 208 -5.02 -17.77 7.59
C LYS A 208 -4.49 -19.18 7.33
N CYS A 209 -5.21 -20.01 6.56
CA CYS A 209 -4.74 -21.36 6.21
C CYS A 209 -3.44 -21.31 5.41
N PHE A 210 -3.15 -20.21 4.70
CA PHE A 210 -1.93 -19.97 3.96
C PHE A 210 -0.88 -19.14 4.74
N GLY A 211 -1.10 -18.88 6.02
CA GLY A 211 -0.08 -18.27 6.88
C GLY A 211 -0.27 -16.80 7.19
N LEU A 212 -1.42 -16.18 6.84
CA LEU A 212 -1.75 -14.84 7.32
C LEU A 212 -1.70 -14.79 8.85
N LYS A 213 -1.08 -13.76 9.42
CA LYS A 213 -0.85 -13.62 10.86
C LYS A 213 -1.73 -12.59 11.54
N GLY A 214 -2.29 -11.64 10.78
CA GLY A 214 -3.07 -10.57 11.38
C GLY A 214 -3.99 -9.86 10.41
N VAL A 215 -4.68 -8.85 10.94
CA VAL A 215 -5.62 -7.99 10.21
C VAL A 215 -5.52 -6.56 10.72
N GLU A 216 -5.54 -5.61 9.81
CA GLU A 216 -5.63 -4.21 10.14
C GLU A 216 -7.05 -3.87 10.57
N VAL A 217 -7.21 -3.57 11.86
CA VAL A 217 -8.51 -3.28 12.47
C VAL A 217 -8.75 -1.78 12.52
N TYR A 218 -7.72 -1.02 12.89
CA TYR A 218 -7.83 0.42 13.06
C TYR A 218 -7.32 1.13 11.81
N HIS A 219 -8.25 1.64 11.00
CA HIS A 219 -7.97 2.33 9.75
C HIS A 219 -8.99 3.47 9.56
N PRO A 220 -8.61 4.64 8.97
CA PRO A 220 -9.50 5.79 8.83
C PRO A 220 -10.79 5.53 8.03
N SER A 221 -10.76 4.58 7.08
CA SER A 221 -11.95 4.20 6.31
C SER A 221 -12.90 3.26 7.04
N HIS A 222 -12.52 2.73 8.22
CA HIS A 222 -13.35 1.83 9.00
C HIS A 222 -14.33 2.59 9.88
N THR A 223 -15.62 2.24 9.79
CA THR A 223 -16.61 2.67 10.78
C THR A 223 -16.39 1.96 12.12
N GLN A 224 -16.99 2.47 13.20
CA GLN A 224 -16.94 1.77 14.50
C GLN A 224 -17.49 0.33 14.41
N GLY A 225 -18.49 0.10 13.56
CA GLY A 225 -19.03 -1.24 13.29
C GLY A 225 -18.00 -2.14 12.61
N ASP A 226 -17.23 -1.62 11.64
CA ASP A 226 -16.15 -2.35 10.98
C ASP A 226 -15.04 -2.70 11.99
N VAL A 227 -14.61 -1.73 12.82
CA VAL A 227 -13.62 -1.95 13.87
C VAL A 227 -14.05 -3.08 14.82
N ASN A 228 -15.28 -3.02 15.34
CA ASN A 228 -15.81 -4.04 16.23
C ASN A 228 -15.87 -5.42 15.55
N LYS A 229 -16.30 -5.46 14.29
CA LYS A 229 -16.37 -6.69 13.49
C LYS A 229 -14.99 -7.30 13.30
N PHE A 230 -14.02 -6.53 12.81
CA PHE A 230 -12.68 -7.04 12.51
C PHE A 230 -11.92 -7.42 13.78
N TYR A 231 -12.10 -6.67 14.87
CA TYR A 231 -11.54 -7.03 16.18
C TYR A 231 -12.09 -8.36 16.70
N ASN A 232 -13.39 -8.61 16.57
CA ASN A 232 -14.00 -9.88 16.97
C ASN A 232 -13.53 -11.04 16.07
N LEU A 233 -13.39 -10.81 14.77
CA LEU A 233 -12.83 -11.79 13.84
C LEU A 233 -11.36 -12.10 14.15
N SER A 234 -10.55 -11.07 14.50
CA SER A 234 -9.17 -11.30 14.90
C SER A 234 -9.06 -12.19 16.12
N LYS A 235 -9.89 -11.96 17.13
CA LYS A 235 -9.96 -12.84 18.32
C LYS A 235 -10.40 -14.27 17.95
N LYS A 236 -11.48 -14.38 17.17
CA LYS A 236 -12.02 -15.69 16.73
C LYS A 236 -10.97 -16.53 16.02
N TYR A 237 -10.19 -15.90 15.14
CA TYR A 237 -9.17 -16.59 14.34
C TYR A 237 -7.75 -16.52 14.92
N LYS A 238 -7.57 -15.98 16.13
CA LYS A 238 -6.25 -15.79 16.78
C LYS A 238 -5.26 -15.07 15.85
N LEU A 239 -5.70 -13.97 15.26
CA LEU A 239 -4.91 -13.08 14.41
C LEU A 239 -4.43 -11.88 15.22
N CYS A 240 -3.25 -11.36 14.89
CA CYS A 240 -2.77 -10.10 15.43
C CYS A 240 -3.65 -8.93 14.95
N VAL A 241 -3.73 -7.89 15.76
CA VAL A 241 -4.44 -6.64 15.44
C VAL A 241 -3.42 -5.57 15.16
N THR A 242 -3.57 -4.88 14.03
CA THR A 242 -2.78 -3.71 13.68
C THR A 242 -3.66 -2.51 13.38
N GLY A 243 -3.04 -1.36 13.16
CA GLY A 243 -3.68 -0.15 12.70
C GLY A 243 -2.68 0.81 12.11
N GLY A 244 -3.15 1.63 11.21
CA GLY A 244 -2.37 2.67 10.56
C GLY A 244 -3.27 3.74 9.94
N SER A 245 -2.64 4.84 9.56
CA SER A 245 -3.34 5.99 8.97
C SER A 245 -3.60 5.84 7.48
N ASP A 246 -2.87 4.96 6.81
CA ASP A 246 -2.82 4.87 5.35
C ASP A 246 -2.49 6.26 4.74
N TYR A 247 -1.53 6.93 5.41
CA TYR A 247 -1.14 8.30 5.09
C TYR A 247 -0.45 8.37 3.72
N HIS A 248 -0.90 9.31 2.89
CA HIS A 248 -0.32 9.58 1.56
C HIS A 248 0.15 11.05 1.39
N GLY A 249 -0.02 11.88 2.45
CA GLY A 249 0.37 13.29 2.45
C GLY A 249 -0.77 14.28 2.50
#